data_3bc6e6b80833feaef0d144c172e91abf
#
_entry.id   3bc6e6b80833feaef0d144c172e91abf
#
_cell.length_a   1.000
_cell.length_b   1.000
_cell.length_c   1.000
_cell.angle_alpha   90.00
_cell.angle_beta   90.00
_cell.angle_gamma   90.00
#
_symmetry.space_group_name_H-M   'P 1'
#
loop_
_entity.id
_entity.type
_entity.pdbx_description
1 polymer ?
#
loop_
_entity_poly.entity_id
_entity_poly.type
_entity_poly.pdbx_seq_one_letter_code
_entity_poly.pdbx_strand_id
1 'polypeptide(L)'
;MKTIKITRSNFWNNCSFYMVNYIINILNKKYKIEITNESPDIVFFANHSTNTESIDNFTNQNGKTEEYFPNSIKIYLDSEYSDVKFYANKGNLYYAIGRVSPEIKNEKILNMPYFSVSTAWQLFGECEIFDEPFKWMTEKKNTDNILKEKNKFMTVIQTSTNPYRKEIFEKLNKYKKVISCGGFETNDEECSKVTKTHSEKYDYMNKILFQNESKFSLQIQSTCAPYFSQEKIIQGYASNTIPIFWGNPNIIEDGFNPKSFINCHDYNTIDEVVDRIIEIDSDDEKYLKMLNEPMFVDNKLPEYFNENYILTFIENIINKHNI
;
A
#
# COMPACT_ATOMS: atom_id res chain seq x y z
N MET A 1 15.06 3.22 29.82
CA MET A 1 14.75 2.84 28.43
C MET A 1 15.88 3.35 27.58
N LYS A 2 16.48 2.55 26.70
CA LYS A 2 17.57 2.95 25.82
C LYS A 2 17.06 3.96 24.81
N THR A 3 17.84 5.02 24.52
CA THR A 3 17.49 6.03 23.52
C THR A 3 18.07 5.64 22.17
N ILE A 4 17.28 5.72 21.12
CA ILE A 4 17.66 5.51 19.72
C ILE A 4 17.35 6.79 18.94
N LYS A 5 18.35 7.33 18.26
CA LYS A 5 18.23 8.52 17.42
C LYS A 5 17.85 8.13 15.99
N ILE A 6 16.76 8.65 15.48
CA ILE A 6 16.21 8.30 14.16
C ILE A 6 16.00 9.54 13.31
N THR A 7 16.29 9.43 12.03
CA THR A 7 15.87 10.41 11.02
C THR A 7 15.40 9.72 9.74
N ARG A 8 15.00 10.52 8.78
CA ARG A 8 14.53 10.07 7.46
C ARG A 8 15.13 10.93 6.34
N SER A 9 15.19 10.36 5.15
CA SER A 9 15.79 11.00 3.97
C SER A 9 15.12 10.53 2.68
N ASN A 10 15.00 11.42 1.69
CA ASN A 10 14.55 11.11 0.32
C ASN A 10 13.17 10.48 0.18
N PHE A 11 12.21 10.85 1.00
CA PHE A 11 10.81 10.46 0.86
C PHE A 11 9.99 11.53 0.11
N TRP A 12 8.82 11.17 -0.40
CA TRP A 12 7.79 12.10 -0.83
C TRP A 12 7.34 12.97 0.35
N ASN A 13 7.20 14.27 0.12
CA ASN A 13 6.99 15.27 1.18
C ASN A 13 5.89 14.93 2.20
N ASN A 14 4.80 14.32 1.79
CA ASN A 14 3.64 14.07 2.66
C ASN A 14 3.49 12.62 3.12
N CYS A 15 4.05 11.65 2.38
CA CYS A 15 3.88 10.22 2.69
C CYS A 15 4.93 9.68 3.66
N SER A 16 6.07 10.34 3.76
CA SER A 16 7.22 9.85 4.52
C SER A 16 7.01 9.84 6.03
N PHE A 17 6.24 10.80 6.53
CA PHE A 17 5.98 10.89 7.96
C PHE A 17 5.26 9.64 8.47
N TYR A 18 4.23 9.20 7.77
CA TYR A 18 3.32 8.19 8.26
C TYR A 18 3.94 6.80 8.30
N MET A 19 4.69 6.43 7.26
CA MET A 19 5.32 5.10 7.20
C MET A 19 6.41 4.95 8.26
N VAL A 20 7.28 5.96 8.38
CA VAL A 20 8.32 5.96 9.41
C VAL A 20 7.72 6.10 10.80
N ASN A 21 6.67 6.91 10.97
CA ASN A 21 5.97 7.04 12.25
C ASN A 21 5.32 5.73 12.71
N TYR A 22 4.77 4.93 11.79
CA TYR A 22 4.25 3.62 12.14
C TYR A 22 5.36 2.73 12.77
N ILE A 23 6.53 2.71 12.14
CA ILE A 23 7.69 1.97 12.68
C ILE A 23 8.16 2.57 14.01
N ILE A 24 8.22 3.90 14.11
CA ILE A 24 8.58 4.60 15.36
C ILE A 24 7.60 4.26 16.49
N ASN A 25 6.30 4.21 16.21
CA ASN A 25 5.30 3.84 17.20
C ASN A 25 5.52 2.42 17.74
N ILE A 26 5.88 1.48 16.86
CA ILE A 26 6.26 0.13 17.28
C ILE A 26 7.50 0.17 18.19
N LEU A 27 8.52 0.91 17.80
CA LEU A 27 9.77 1.02 18.57
C LEU A 27 9.58 1.73 19.91
N ASN A 28 8.69 2.70 20.02
CA ASN A 28 8.39 3.43 21.26
C ASN A 28 7.83 2.53 22.37
N LYS A 29 7.33 1.33 22.05
CA LYS A 29 6.93 0.33 23.02
C LYS A 29 8.11 -0.20 23.85
N LYS A 30 9.35 -0.08 23.34
CA LYS A 30 10.54 -0.68 23.95
C LYS A 30 11.73 0.29 24.11
N TYR A 31 11.81 1.32 23.29
CA TYR A 31 12.88 2.30 23.24
C TYR A 31 12.35 3.71 23.43
N LYS A 32 13.21 4.63 23.88
CA LYS A 32 12.95 6.07 23.77
C LYS A 32 13.45 6.52 22.40
N ILE A 33 12.54 6.96 21.52
CA ILE A 33 12.92 7.45 20.19
C ILE A 33 13.12 8.95 20.23
N GLU A 34 14.27 9.40 19.74
CA GLU A 34 14.61 10.80 19.51
C GLU A 34 14.71 11.06 18.00
N ILE A 35 13.84 11.93 17.47
CA ILE A 35 13.89 12.30 16.07
C ILE A 35 14.86 13.46 15.92
N THR A 36 15.98 13.23 15.23
CA THR A 36 17.05 14.22 15.09
C THR A 36 17.86 13.97 13.82
N ASN A 37 18.39 15.05 13.25
CA ASN A 37 19.34 15.00 12.14
C ASN A 37 20.79 15.08 12.61
N GLU A 38 21.01 15.30 13.91
CA GLU A 38 22.35 15.37 14.49
C GLU A 38 22.82 13.96 14.90
N SER A 39 23.68 13.38 14.07
CA SER A 39 24.29 12.06 14.31
C SER A 39 23.23 10.98 14.64
N PRO A 40 22.26 10.75 13.76
CA PRO A 40 21.26 9.71 13.99
C PRO A 40 21.89 8.32 13.97
N ASP A 41 21.35 7.42 14.81
CA ASP A 41 21.74 6.01 14.81
C ASP A 41 21.18 5.29 13.57
N ILE A 42 19.93 5.58 13.24
CA ILE A 42 19.20 4.97 12.11
C ILE A 42 18.63 6.05 11.20
N VAL A 43 18.82 5.88 9.91
CA VAL A 43 18.22 6.68 8.84
C VAL A 43 17.29 5.81 8.01
N PHE A 44 16.01 6.06 8.09
CA PHE A 44 15.07 5.51 7.10
C PHE A 44 15.15 6.33 5.82
N PHE A 45 15.22 5.68 4.67
CA PHE A 45 15.28 6.39 3.40
C PHE A 45 14.49 5.69 2.30
N ALA A 46 14.05 6.47 1.32
CA ALA A 46 13.39 6.00 0.10
C ALA A 46 14.15 6.49 -1.13
N ASN A 47 13.66 6.15 -2.31
CA ASN A 47 14.28 6.51 -3.58
C ASN A 47 13.50 7.62 -4.30
N HIS A 48 13.20 8.71 -3.60
CA HIS A 48 12.51 9.85 -4.19
C HIS A 48 13.45 11.05 -4.26
N SER A 49 13.81 11.46 -5.47
CA SER A 49 14.46 12.73 -5.74
C SER A 49 13.40 13.74 -6.17
N THR A 50 12.70 14.39 -5.24
CA THR A 50 11.84 15.51 -5.59
C THR A 50 12.58 16.82 -5.39
N ASN A 51 12.59 17.70 -6.40
CA ASN A 51 13.10 19.06 -6.34
C ASN A 51 12.16 20.01 -5.60
N THR A 52 11.22 19.51 -4.81
CA THR A 52 10.30 20.34 -4.04
C THR A 52 10.92 20.70 -2.70
N GLU A 53 10.93 21.97 -2.37
CA GLU A 53 11.31 22.48 -1.06
C GLU A 53 10.45 21.79 0.01
N SER A 54 11.05 20.88 0.76
CA SER A 54 10.37 20.28 1.89
C SER A 54 10.46 21.20 3.11
N ILE A 55 9.44 21.14 3.95
CA ILE A 55 9.40 21.86 5.24
C ILE A 55 10.58 21.45 6.14
N ASP A 56 11.11 20.25 5.91
CA ASP A 56 12.34 19.73 6.50
C ASP A 56 13.47 19.77 5.45
N ASN A 57 14.43 20.65 5.60
CA ASN A 57 15.62 20.78 4.74
C ASN A 57 16.44 19.47 4.62
N PHE A 58 16.10 18.43 5.35
CA PHE A 58 16.80 17.13 5.40
C PHE A 58 16.14 16.04 4.56
N THR A 59 14.87 16.15 4.21
CA THR A 59 14.16 15.11 3.46
C THR A 59 14.49 15.13 1.97
N ASN A 60 15.18 16.16 1.48
CA ASN A 60 15.32 16.42 0.05
C ASN A 60 16.78 16.49 -0.41
N GLN A 61 17.57 15.49 -0.06
CA GLN A 61 19.01 15.52 -0.33
C GLN A 61 19.43 14.74 -1.59
N ASN A 62 18.62 14.77 -2.65
CA ASN A 62 19.01 14.35 -4.00
C ASN A 62 19.80 13.03 -4.08
N GLY A 63 19.40 12.00 -3.33
CA GLY A 63 20.08 10.72 -3.32
C GLY A 63 21.37 10.65 -2.49
N LYS A 64 21.69 11.69 -1.72
CA LYS A 64 22.96 11.82 -0.97
C LYS A 64 22.90 11.37 0.50
N THR A 65 22.00 10.45 0.84
CA THR A 65 21.87 9.93 2.22
C THR A 65 23.23 9.47 2.80
N GLU A 66 24.09 8.90 1.98
CA GLU A 66 25.42 8.46 2.37
C GLU A 66 26.35 9.61 2.76
N GLU A 67 26.30 10.73 2.05
CA GLU A 67 27.18 11.89 2.30
C GLU A 67 26.80 12.58 3.61
N TYR A 68 25.49 12.67 3.91
CA TYR A 68 25.02 13.36 5.12
C TYR A 68 25.10 12.50 6.40
N PHE A 69 24.91 11.18 6.24
CA PHE A 69 24.87 10.24 7.37
C PHE A 69 25.83 9.06 7.17
N PRO A 70 27.15 9.29 7.01
CA PRO A 70 28.10 8.23 6.63
C PRO A 70 28.17 7.10 7.66
N ASN A 71 28.01 7.41 8.93
CA ASN A 71 28.17 6.46 10.05
C ASN A 71 26.84 5.85 10.54
N SER A 72 25.70 6.34 10.08
CA SER A 72 24.39 5.85 10.51
C SER A 72 24.02 4.55 9.79
N ILE A 73 23.22 3.74 10.43
CA ILE A 73 22.55 2.60 9.78
C ILE A 73 21.47 3.14 8.84
N LYS A 74 21.42 2.63 7.64
CA LYS A 74 20.51 3.04 6.57
C LYS A 74 19.52 1.93 6.29
N ILE A 75 18.24 2.19 6.53
CA ILE A 75 17.15 1.24 6.24
C ILE A 75 16.33 1.79 5.08
N TYR A 76 16.49 1.16 3.91
CA TYR A 76 15.66 1.45 2.76
C TYR A 76 14.23 1.02 3.03
N LEU A 77 13.27 1.89 2.73
CA LEU A 77 11.86 1.58 2.83
C LEU A 77 11.23 1.65 1.44
N ASP A 78 10.81 0.49 0.93
CA ASP A 78 10.25 0.37 -0.41
C ASP A 78 8.88 1.08 -0.48
N SER A 79 8.83 2.18 -1.21
CA SER A 79 7.63 3.01 -1.37
C SER A 79 7.18 3.14 -2.83
N GLU A 80 8.10 2.85 -3.76
CA GLU A 80 7.86 2.77 -5.20
C GLU A 80 8.70 1.62 -5.75
N TYR A 81 8.34 1.12 -6.94
CA TYR A 81 9.05 0.01 -7.54
C TYR A 81 10.55 0.27 -7.65
N SER A 82 11.34 -0.55 -6.96
CA SER A 82 12.80 -0.47 -6.97
C SER A 82 13.44 -1.81 -6.60
N ASP A 83 14.73 -1.93 -6.78
CA ASP A 83 15.48 -3.13 -6.39
C ASP A 83 15.83 -3.11 -4.89
N VAL A 84 14.96 -3.69 -4.08
CA VAL A 84 15.15 -3.85 -2.63
C VAL A 84 16.47 -4.53 -2.29
N LYS A 85 16.89 -5.51 -3.08
CA LYS A 85 18.15 -6.25 -2.89
C LYS A 85 19.37 -5.35 -3.12
N PHE A 86 19.29 -4.46 -4.11
CA PHE A 86 20.35 -3.50 -4.37
C PHE A 86 20.63 -2.65 -3.14
N TYR A 87 19.59 -2.11 -2.51
CA TYR A 87 19.77 -1.28 -1.32
C TYR A 87 20.32 -2.07 -0.13
N ALA A 88 19.80 -3.26 0.16
CA ALA A 88 20.27 -4.10 1.24
C ALA A 88 21.77 -4.51 1.09
N ASN A 89 22.26 -4.59 -0.14
CA ASN A 89 23.60 -5.06 -0.46
C ASN A 89 24.63 -3.92 -0.68
N LYS A 90 24.26 -2.66 -0.52
CA LYS A 90 25.18 -1.52 -0.71
C LYS A 90 26.39 -1.51 0.26
N GLY A 91 26.24 -2.10 1.45
CA GLY A 91 27.31 -2.13 2.45
C GLY A 91 26.85 -2.70 3.79
N ASN A 92 27.76 -2.70 4.77
CA ASN A 92 27.49 -3.30 6.08
C ASN A 92 26.43 -2.55 6.90
N LEU A 93 26.28 -1.25 6.66
CA LEU A 93 25.31 -0.39 7.34
C LEU A 93 23.96 -0.26 6.57
N TYR A 94 23.74 -1.09 5.55
CA TYR A 94 22.54 -1.02 4.74
C TYR A 94 21.62 -2.21 4.96
N TYR A 95 20.34 -1.90 5.10
CA TYR A 95 19.22 -2.82 5.27
C TYR A 95 18.05 -2.36 4.40
N ALA A 96 17.06 -3.20 4.23
CA ALA A 96 15.86 -2.84 3.47
C ALA A 96 14.59 -3.45 4.08
N ILE A 97 13.50 -2.73 3.97
CA ILE A 97 12.14 -3.20 4.21
C ILE A 97 11.41 -3.12 2.87
N GLY A 98 11.05 -4.26 2.33
CA GLY A 98 10.37 -4.33 1.03
C GLY A 98 10.15 -5.76 0.59
N ARG A 99 9.32 -5.95 -0.42
CA ARG A 99 8.92 -7.27 -0.89
C ARG A 99 9.93 -7.82 -1.91
N VAL A 100 10.36 -9.03 -1.67
CA VAL A 100 11.18 -9.83 -2.60
C VAL A 100 10.61 -11.24 -2.68
N SER A 101 11.06 -12.05 -3.66
CA SER A 101 10.68 -13.46 -3.74
C SER A 101 10.87 -14.15 -2.37
N PRO A 102 9.91 -14.97 -1.92
CA PRO A 102 10.03 -15.73 -0.67
C PRO A 102 11.24 -16.68 -0.62
N GLU A 103 11.79 -17.03 -1.78
CA GLU A 103 12.99 -17.87 -1.89
C GLU A 103 14.27 -17.12 -1.45
N ILE A 104 14.25 -15.77 -1.51
CA ILE A 104 15.40 -14.95 -1.13
C ILE A 104 15.49 -14.89 0.39
N LYS A 105 16.51 -15.55 0.93
CA LYS A 105 16.84 -15.49 2.36
C LYS A 105 18.01 -14.54 2.56
N ASN A 106 17.71 -13.33 3.00
CA ASN A 106 18.71 -12.30 3.29
C ASN A 106 18.36 -11.62 4.62
N GLU A 107 19.22 -11.79 5.63
CA GLU A 107 19.04 -11.20 6.97
C GLU A 107 18.96 -9.67 6.99
N LYS A 108 19.40 -9.02 5.91
CA LYS A 108 19.34 -7.57 5.73
C LYS A 108 18.03 -7.08 5.12
N ILE A 109 17.13 -7.98 4.75
CA ILE A 109 15.85 -7.65 4.15
C ILE A 109 14.72 -8.14 5.04
N LEU A 110 13.88 -7.20 5.48
CA LEU A 110 12.56 -7.54 6.00
C LEU A 110 11.61 -7.69 4.82
N ASN A 111 11.25 -8.95 4.53
CA ASN A 111 10.44 -9.28 3.34
C ASN A 111 8.96 -9.01 3.61
N MET A 112 8.51 -7.78 3.34
CA MET A 112 7.12 -7.38 3.53
C MET A 112 6.67 -6.41 2.43
N PRO A 113 5.41 -6.50 1.96
CA PRO A 113 4.91 -5.62 0.91
C PRO A 113 4.68 -4.19 1.43
N TYR A 114 4.88 -3.20 0.56
CA TYR A 114 4.67 -1.79 0.87
C TYR A 114 3.32 -1.48 1.49
N PHE A 115 2.24 -2.08 0.98
CA PHE A 115 0.91 -1.80 1.49
C PHE A 115 0.73 -2.12 2.99
N SER A 116 1.52 -3.05 3.54
CA SER A 116 1.42 -3.39 4.97
C SER A 116 1.86 -2.25 5.89
N VAL A 117 2.82 -1.44 5.43
CA VAL A 117 3.28 -0.24 6.17
C VAL A 117 2.36 0.96 5.88
N SER A 118 1.91 1.10 4.62
CA SER A 118 1.12 2.25 4.20
C SER A 118 -0.34 2.18 4.63
N THR A 119 -0.90 0.98 4.81
CA THR A 119 -2.33 0.79 5.10
C THR A 119 -2.75 1.46 6.41
N ALA A 120 -1.93 1.37 7.45
CA ALA A 120 -2.27 1.95 8.75
C ALA A 120 -2.56 3.45 8.65
N TRP A 121 -1.69 4.22 7.98
CA TRP A 121 -1.89 5.66 7.88
C TRP A 121 -2.90 6.08 6.81
N GLN A 122 -3.04 5.30 5.74
CA GLN A 122 -3.99 5.64 4.68
C GLN A 122 -5.45 5.48 5.11
N LEU A 123 -5.73 4.47 5.93
CA LEU A 123 -7.09 4.21 6.38
C LEU A 123 -7.48 5.01 7.62
N PHE A 124 -6.54 5.31 8.51
CA PHE A 124 -6.83 5.85 9.82
C PHE A 124 -6.28 7.27 10.05
N GLY A 125 -5.57 7.84 9.08
CA GLY A 125 -4.96 9.17 9.22
C GLY A 125 -3.65 9.12 10.02
N GLU A 126 -3.28 10.26 10.63
CA GLU A 126 -2.11 10.31 11.52
C GLU A 126 -2.25 9.21 12.56
N CYS A 127 -1.26 8.33 12.63
CA CYS A 127 -1.27 7.16 13.50
C CYS A 127 -1.47 7.55 14.97
N GLU A 128 -2.68 7.84 15.36
CA GLU A 128 -3.11 7.62 16.71
C GLU A 128 -3.08 6.10 16.92
N ILE A 129 -2.53 5.67 18.02
CA ILE A 129 -2.29 4.27 18.37
C ILE A 129 -3.64 3.54 18.33
N PHE A 130 -3.89 2.82 17.24
CA PHE A 130 -5.01 1.88 17.19
C PHE A 130 -4.53 0.56 17.79
N ASP A 131 -5.22 0.08 18.81
CA ASP A 131 -4.92 -1.21 19.46
C ASP A 131 -5.20 -2.38 18.52
N GLU A 132 -5.38 -2.42 17.38
CA GLU A 132 -5.53 -3.49 16.38
C GLU A 132 -5.88 -2.90 14.99
N PRO A 133 -4.95 -2.15 14.35
CA PRO A 133 -5.26 -1.39 13.14
C PRO A 133 -5.66 -2.25 11.94
N PHE A 134 -5.41 -3.55 11.99
CA PHE A 134 -5.68 -4.48 10.88
C PHE A 134 -6.80 -5.48 11.16
N LYS A 135 -7.46 -5.41 12.31
CA LYS A 135 -8.52 -6.36 12.70
C LYS A 135 -9.67 -6.42 11.71
N TRP A 136 -10.06 -5.28 11.15
CA TRP A 136 -11.11 -5.18 10.14
C TRP A 136 -10.86 -6.06 8.91
N MET A 137 -9.59 -6.40 8.60
CA MET A 137 -9.23 -7.21 7.43
C MET A 137 -9.67 -8.68 7.57
N THR A 138 -9.95 -9.13 8.79
CA THR A 138 -10.40 -10.50 9.08
C THR A 138 -11.80 -10.54 9.68
N GLU A 139 -12.43 -9.39 9.89
CA GLU A 139 -13.81 -9.33 10.36
C GLU A 139 -14.79 -9.74 9.26
N LYS A 140 -15.84 -10.44 9.67
CA LYS A 140 -16.90 -10.83 8.74
C LYS A 140 -17.63 -9.58 8.26
N LYS A 141 -17.72 -9.42 6.94
CA LYS A 141 -18.49 -8.34 6.33
C LYS A 141 -19.97 -8.50 6.64
N ASN A 142 -20.65 -7.40 7.00
CA ASN A 142 -22.10 -7.37 6.98
C ASN A 142 -22.56 -7.13 5.55
N THR A 143 -23.20 -8.13 4.96
CA THR A 143 -23.73 -8.07 3.59
C THR A 143 -25.25 -8.04 3.55
N ASP A 144 -25.91 -7.92 4.71
CA ASP A 144 -27.35 -7.72 4.78
C ASP A 144 -27.71 -6.41 4.04
N ASN A 145 -28.60 -6.50 3.06
CA ASN A 145 -28.99 -5.39 2.18
C ASN A 145 -27.92 -4.79 1.28
N ILE A 146 -26.71 -5.37 1.20
CA ILE A 146 -25.57 -4.82 0.45
C ILE A 146 -25.92 -4.52 -1.03
N LEU A 147 -26.72 -5.37 -1.68
CA LEU A 147 -27.16 -5.16 -3.06
C LEU A 147 -28.00 -3.89 -3.26
N LYS A 148 -28.70 -3.42 -2.21
CA LYS A 148 -29.46 -2.17 -2.27
C LYS A 148 -28.57 -0.95 -2.09
N GLU A 149 -27.45 -1.12 -1.38
CA GLU A 149 -26.46 -0.06 -1.13
C GLU A 149 -25.54 0.13 -2.33
N LYS A 150 -25.30 -0.92 -3.11
CA LYS A 150 -24.46 -0.92 -4.32
C LYS A 150 -25.21 -0.37 -5.54
N ASN A 151 -25.39 0.95 -5.59
CA ASN A 151 -26.13 1.63 -6.66
C ASN A 151 -25.27 1.94 -7.90
N LYS A 152 -23.94 1.76 -7.81
CA LYS A 152 -22.98 1.99 -8.89
C LYS A 152 -22.35 0.66 -9.33
N PHE A 153 -22.11 0.51 -10.63
CA PHE A 153 -21.43 -0.67 -11.17
C PHE A 153 -19.98 -0.74 -10.70
N MET A 154 -19.21 0.28 -11.04
CA MET A 154 -17.76 0.29 -10.80
C MET A 154 -17.22 1.71 -10.62
N THR A 155 -16.23 1.85 -9.78
CA THR A 155 -15.48 3.09 -9.58
C THR A 155 -13.99 2.88 -9.80
N VAL A 156 -13.33 3.85 -10.43
CA VAL A 156 -11.86 3.97 -10.52
C VAL A 156 -11.43 5.36 -10.06
N ILE A 157 -10.47 5.44 -9.14
CA ILE A 157 -9.95 6.72 -8.63
C ILE A 157 -8.43 6.73 -8.82
N GLN A 158 -7.97 7.37 -9.88
CA GLN A 158 -6.56 7.36 -10.26
C GLN A 158 -6.17 8.66 -10.97
N THR A 159 -4.93 9.09 -10.79
CA THR A 159 -4.42 10.35 -11.36
C THR A 159 -3.84 10.16 -12.76
N SER A 160 -3.05 9.10 -12.95
CA SER A 160 -2.35 8.83 -14.20
C SER A 160 -3.00 7.73 -15.02
N THR A 161 -2.74 7.72 -16.31
CA THR A 161 -3.13 6.63 -17.21
C THR A 161 -1.96 5.70 -17.51
N ASN A 162 -2.28 4.46 -17.89
CA ASN A 162 -1.41 3.56 -18.62
C ASN A 162 -2.25 2.78 -19.65
N PRO A 163 -1.64 2.15 -20.66
CA PRO A 163 -2.39 1.47 -21.73
C PRO A 163 -3.39 0.42 -21.22
N TYR A 164 -2.99 -0.41 -20.26
CA TYR A 164 -3.84 -1.45 -19.68
C TYR A 164 -5.08 -0.86 -18.99
N ARG A 165 -4.85 0.19 -18.18
CA ARG A 165 -5.94 0.89 -17.47
C ARG A 165 -6.95 1.50 -18.44
N LYS A 166 -6.45 2.14 -19.52
CA LYS A 166 -7.30 2.76 -20.52
C LYS A 166 -8.15 1.72 -21.24
N GLU A 167 -7.55 0.65 -21.71
CA GLU A 167 -8.26 -0.40 -22.46
C GLU A 167 -9.36 -1.08 -21.64
N ILE A 168 -9.04 -1.51 -20.40
CA ILE A 168 -10.05 -2.16 -19.55
C ILE A 168 -11.18 -1.20 -19.17
N PHE A 169 -10.87 0.07 -18.89
CA PHE A 169 -11.86 1.10 -18.61
C PHE A 169 -12.81 1.30 -19.80
N GLU A 170 -12.27 1.48 -21.02
CA GLU A 170 -13.06 1.69 -22.22
C GLU A 170 -13.98 0.51 -22.53
N LYS A 171 -13.50 -0.73 -22.35
CA LYS A 171 -14.30 -1.95 -22.57
C LYS A 171 -15.43 -2.06 -21.53
N LEU A 172 -15.15 -1.86 -20.25
CA LEU A 172 -16.15 -1.92 -19.18
C LEU A 172 -17.18 -0.80 -19.29
N ASN A 173 -16.75 0.42 -19.66
CA ASN A 173 -17.65 1.56 -19.81
C ASN A 173 -18.63 1.40 -21.00
N LYS A 174 -18.34 0.52 -21.96
CA LYS A 174 -19.30 0.12 -23.01
C LYS A 174 -20.41 -0.80 -22.48
N TYR A 175 -20.12 -1.58 -21.45
CA TYR A 175 -21.09 -2.46 -20.81
C TYR A 175 -22.00 -1.68 -19.84
N LYS A 176 -21.41 -1.01 -18.86
CA LYS A 176 -22.08 -0.16 -17.87
C LYS A 176 -21.19 1.01 -17.49
N LYS A 177 -21.77 2.16 -17.11
CA LYS A 177 -21.01 3.34 -16.68
C LYS A 177 -20.01 2.98 -15.60
N VAL A 178 -18.71 3.20 -15.88
CA VAL A 178 -17.62 3.19 -14.89
C VAL A 178 -17.39 4.63 -14.45
N ILE A 179 -17.55 4.90 -13.16
CA ILE A 179 -17.25 6.22 -12.59
C ILE A 179 -15.74 6.36 -12.44
N SER A 180 -15.17 7.32 -13.15
CA SER A 180 -13.74 7.62 -13.10
C SER A 180 -13.50 8.97 -12.47
N CYS A 181 -12.65 8.98 -11.42
CA CYS A 181 -12.24 10.17 -10.69
C CYS A 181 -10.70 10.27 -10.58
N GLY A 182 -10.22 11.46 -10.31
CA GLY A 182 -8.78 11.76 -10.26
C GLY A 182 -8.33 12.45 -11.53
N GLY A 183 -7.19 12.24 -12.06
CA GLY A 183 -6.75 12.81 -13.34
C GLY A 183 -7.04 11.93 -14.55
N PHE A 184 -7.44 10.67 -14.31
CA PHE A 184 -7.72 9.70 -15.34
C PHE A 184 -9.19 9.70 -15.74
N GLU A 185 -9.51 10.11 -16.98
CA GLU A 185 -10.84 10.02 -17.61
C GLU A 185 -12.00 10.45 -16.68
N THR A 186 -11.81 11.52 -15.89
CA THR A 186 -12.82 12.03 -14.96
C THR A 186 -14.14 12.29 -15.69
N ASN A 187 -15.21 11.59 -15.29
CA ASN A 187 -16.48 11.56 -16.03
C ASN A 187 -17.73 11.74 -15.14
N ASP A 188 -17.55 12.15 -13.90
CA ASP A 188 -18.64 12.35 -12.94
C ASP A 188 -18.40 13.60 -12.09
N GLU A 189 -19.44 14.42 -11.88
CA GLU A 189 -19.36 15.65 -11.09
C GLU A 189 -19.13 15.39 -9.61
N GLU A 190 -19.56 14.25 -9.09
CA GLU A 190 -19.30 13.84 -7.72
C GLU A 190 -17.82 13.56 -7.44
N CYS A 191 -16.99 13.43 -8.48
CA CYS A 191 -15.54 13.28 -8.34
C CYS A 191 -14.89 14.44 -7.59
N SER A 192 -15.50 15.63 -7.58
CA SER A 192 -15.04 16.76 -6.76
C SER A 192 -14.97 16.45 -5.27
N LYS A 193 -15.72 15.45 -4.79
CA LYS A 193 -15.71 14.99 -3.38
C LYS A 193 -14.45 14.22 -3.01
N VAL A 194 -13.72 13.66 -3.99
CA VAL A 194 -12.58 12.76 -3.78
C VAL A 194 -11.27 13.24 -4.41
N THR A 195 -11.31 14.32 -5.21
CA THR A 195 -10.14 14.81 -5.96
C THR A 195 -9.42 15.97 -5.29
N LYS A 196 -9.80 16.33 -4.07
CA LYS A 196 -9.06 17.32 -3.31
C LYS A 196 -7.65 16.79 -3.04
N THR A 197 -6.71 17.64 -3.33
CA THR A 197 -5.26 17.42 -3.40
C THR A 197 -4.67 16.48 -2.35
N HIS A 198 -3.65 15.73 -2.71
CA HIS A 198 -2.83 14.83 -1.84
C HIS A 198 -2.32 15.44 -0.52
N SER A 199 -2.69 16.65 -0.20
CA SER A 199 -2.28 17.39 0.98
C SER A 199 -3.30 17.37 2.12
N GLU A 200 -4.50 16.83 1.93
CA GLU A 200 -5.52 16.82 2.97
C GLU A 200 -5.57 15.46 3.70
N LYS A 201 -5.55 15.53 5.01
CA LYS A 201 -5.51 14.45 6.02
C LYS A 201 -6.54 13.31 5.80
N TYR A 202 -7.58 13.51 4.99
CA TYR A 202 -8.72 12.60 4.82
C TYR A 202 -8.93 12.12 3.37
N ASP A 203 -8.00 12.35 2.46
CA ASP A 203 -8.17 12.03 1.04
C ASP A 203 -8.44 10.54 0.80
N TYR A 204 -7.77 9.65 1.52
CA TYR A 204 -7.95 8.20 1.36
C TYR A 204 -9.29 7.70 1.91
N MET A 205 -9.77 8.25 3.04
CA MET A 205 -11.09 7.89 3.55
C MET A 205 -12.20 8.33 2.61
N ASN A 206 -12.09 9.52 2.02
CA ASN A 206 -13.05 9.99 1.03
C ASN A 206 -13.10 9.06 -0.20
N LYS A 207 -11.96 8.54 -0.65
CA LYS A 207 -11.89 7.55 -1.73
C LYS A 207 -12.61 6.25 -1.35
N ILE A 208 -12.35 5.73 -0.15
CA ILE A 208 -12.95 4.51 0.35
C ILE A 208 -14.47 4.66 0.45
N LEU A 209 -14.94 5.73 1.07
CA LEU A 209 -16.38 6.01 1.22
C LEU A 209 -17.07 6.19 -0.14
N PHE A 210 -16.43 6.88 -1.08
CA PHE A 210 -16.97 7.06 -2.42
C PHE A 210 -17.07 5.74 -3.22
N GLN A 211 -16.05 4.89 -3.11
CA GLN A 211 -16.03 3.58 -3.76
C GLN A 211 -17.04 2.61 -3.14
N ASN A 212 -17.39 2.79 -1.86
CA ASN A 212 -18.30 1.87 -1.16
C ASN A 212 -19.67 1.72 -1.80
N GLU A 213 -20.13 2.72 -2.56
CA GLU A 213 -21.40 2.64 -3.30
C GLU A 213 -21.34 1.75 -4.57
N SER A 214 -20.15 1.29 -4.96
CA SER A 214 -19.94 0.49 -6.16
C SER A 214 -19.87 -1.01 -5.86
N LYS A 215 -20.35 -1.85 -6.80
CA LYS A 215 -20.16 -3.31 -6.74
C LYS A 215 -18.68 -3.67 -6.86
N PHE A 216 -17.97 -3.03 -7.78
CA PHE A 216 -16.56 -3.27 -8.09
C PHE A 216 -15.71 -2.01 -7.95
N SER A 217 -14.42 -2.20 -7.69
CA SER A 217 -13.42 -1.14 -7.76
C SER A 217 -12.25 -1.54 -8.67
N LEU A 218 -11.87 -0.66 -9.59
CA LEU A 218 -10.79 -0.93 -10.53
C LEU A 218 -9.45 -0.53 -9.92
N GLN A 219 -8.67 -1.50 -9.46
CA GLN A 219 -7.44 -1.35 -8.69
C GLN A 219 -6.20 -1.65 -9.56
N ILE A 220 -6.01 -0.89 -10.62
CA ILE A 220 -4.90 -1.05 -11.56
C ILE A 220 -3.70 -0.23 -11.08
N GLN A 221 -2.59 -0.88 -10.78
CA GLN A 221 -1.36 -0.21 -10.39
C GLN A 221 -0.73 0.57 -11.56
N SER A 222 0.16 1.49 -11.24
CA SER A 222 0.92 2.25 -12.24
C SER A 222 1.92 1.37 -12.99
N THR A 223 2.45 0.37 -12.31
CA THR A 223 3.52 -0.52 -12.77
C THR A 223 3.12 -1.97 -12.53
N CYS A 224 3.36 -2.83 -13.52
CA CYS A 224 3.31 -4.27 -13.39
C CYS A 224 4.72 -4.78 -13.09
N ALA A 225 4.96 -5.21 -11.86
CA ALA A 225 6.25 -5.73 -11.47
C ALA A 225 6.11 -6.83 -10.40
N PRO A 226 6.89 -7.92 -10.49
CA PRO A 226 6.90 -8.98 -9.50
C PRO A 226 7.22 -8.43 -8.10
N TYR A 227 6.46 -8.89 -7.12
CA TYR A 227 6.65 -8.54 -5.71
C TYR A 227 6.48 -7.06 -5.36
N PHE A 228 5.93 -6.25 -6.26
CA PHE A 228 5.61 -4.86 -5.97
C PHE A 228 4.11 -4.66 -5.85
N SER A 229 3.61 -4.50 -4.63
CA SER A 229 2.19 -4.31 -4.31
C SER A 229 1.98 -2.99 -3.60
N GLN A 230 1.25 -2.09 -4.27
CA GLN A 230 0.78 -0.83 -3.69
C GLN A 230 -0.51 -1.05 -2.87
N GLU A 231 -0.95 0.00 -2.20
CA GLU A 231 -2.13 0.03 -1.32
C GLU A 231 -3.48 -0.19 -2.03
N LYS A 232 -3.53 -0.09 -3.35
CA LYS A 232 -4.78 -0.05 -4.12
C LYS A 232 -5.72 -1.22 -3.85
N ILE A 233 -5.21 -2.44 -3.85
CA ILE A 233 -6.03 -3.63 -3.60
C ILE A 233 -6.68 -3.57 -2.20
N ILE A 234 -5.94 -3.08 -1.19
CA ILE A 234 -6.46 -2.90 0.17
C ILE A 234 -7.56 -1.85 0.21
N GLN A 235 -7.41 -0.75 -0.54
CA GLN A 235 -8.46 0.29 -0.64
C GLN A 235 -9.75 -0.28 -1.25
N GLY A 236 -9.65 -1.17 -2.23
CA GLY A 236 -10.80 -1.88 -2.78
C GLY A 236 -11.53 -2.71 -1.72
N TYR A 237 -10.81 -3.49 -0.92
CA TYR A 237 -11.43 -4.26 0.17
C TYR A 237 -12.01 -3.36 1.27
N ALA A 238 -11.30 -2.30 1.66
CA ALA A 238 -11.78 -1.33 2.65
C ALA A 238 -13.05 -0.61 2.20
N SER A 239 -13.23 -0.45 0.88
CA SER A 239 -14.46 0.08 0.26
C SER A 239 -15.58 -0.95 0.17
N ASN A 240 -15.42 -2.13 0.75
CA ASN A 240 -16.40 -3.21 0.65
C ASN A 240 -16.86 -3.52 -0.78
N THR A 241 -15.94 -3.45 -1.75
CA THR A 241 -16.14 -3.78 -3.16
C THR A 241 -15.45 -5.10 -3.50
N ILE A 242 -15.72 -5.66 -4.68
CA ILE A 242 -14.87 -6.69 -5.28
C ILE A 242 -13.76 -5.96 -6.04
N PRO A 243 -12.47 -6.07 -5.61
CA PRO A 243 -11.37 -5.45 -6.34
C PRO A 243 -11.12 -6.15 -7.68
N ILE A 244 -10.88 -5.36 -8.73
CA ILE A 244 -10.35 -5.81 -10.01
C ILE A 244 -8.89 -5.39 -10.04
N PHE A 245 -7.97 -6.33 -9.89
CA PHE A 245 -6.57 -6.02 -9.64
C PHE A 245 -5.65 -6.35 -10.82
N TRP A 246 -4.77 -5.41 -11.14
CA TRP A 246 -3.61 -5.61 -12.01
C TRP A 246 -2.39 -4.84 -11.48
N GLY A 247 -1.24 -5.50 -11.44
CA GLY A 247 0.01 -4.93 -10.91
C GLY A 247 1.03 -6.01 -10.62
N ASN A 248 1.18 -6.41 -9.35
CA ASN A 248 2.05 -7.51 -8.95
C ASN A 248 1.50 -8.86 -9.45
N PRO A 249 2.19 -9.55 -10.39
CA PRO A 249 1.74 -10.88 -10.85
C PRO A 249 1.84 -11.94 -9.75
N ASN A 250 2.62 -11.71 -8.71
CA ASN A 250 2.79 -12.62 -7.56
C ASN A 250 1.90 -12.25 -6.37
N ILE A 251 0.80 -11.52 -6.58
CA ILE A 251 -0.05 -10.99 -5.50
C ILE A 251 -0.59 -12.08 -4.56
N ILE A 252 -0.80 -13.29 -5.06
CA ILE A 252 -1.25 -14.43 -4.26
C ILE A 252 -0.19 -14.85 -3.24
N GLU A 253 1.09 -14.68 -3.54
CA GLU A 253 2.18 -14.95 -2.60
C GLU A 253 2.23 -13.94 -1.43
N ASP A 254 1.50 -12.83 -1.54
CA ASP A 254 1.27 -11.88 -0.46
C ASP A 254 0.13 -12.33 0.48
N GLY A 255 -0.44 -13.52 0.25
CA GLY A 255 -1.44 -14.14 1.11
C GLY A 255 -2.89 -13.81 0.77
N PHE A 256 -3.16 -13.05 -0.29
CA PHE A 256 -4.52 -12.75 -0.72
C PHE A 256 -5.26 -14.01 -1.18
N ASN A 257 -6.55 -14.10 -0.81
CA ASN A 257 -7.41 -15.18 -1.23
C ASN A 257 -7.84 -14.99 -2.70
N PRO A 258 -7.46 -15.87 -3.63
CA PRO A 258 -7.79 -15.72 -5.05
C PRO A 258 -9.29 -15.76 -5.35
N LYS A 259 -10.12 -16.18 -4.39
CA LYS A 259 -11.58 -16.22 -4.55
C LYS A 259 -12.26 -14.87 -4.21
N SER A 260 -11.54 -13.93 -3.58
CA SER A 260 -12.11 -12.70 -3.03
C SER A 260 -11.98 -11.48 -3.96
N PHE A 261 -11.27 -11.60 -5.07
CA PHE A 261 -11.05 -10.53 -6.05
C PHE A 261 -10.89 -11.09 -7.46
N ILE A 262 -10.92 -10.24 -8.47
CA ILE A 262 -10.61 -10.62 -9.85
C ILE A 262 -9.17 -10.22 -10.13
N ASN A 263 -8.28 -11.20 -10.24
CA ASN A 263 -6.89 -10.99 -10.60
C ASN A 263 -6.76 -11.00 -12.13
N CYS A 264 -6.43 -9.86 -12.70
CA CYS A 264 -6.29 -9.74 -14.16
C CYS A 264 -5.17 -10.63 -14.74
N HIS A 265 -4.22 -11.06 -13.92
CA HIS A 265 -3.15 -11.96 -14.35
C HIS A 265 -3.59 -13.42 -14.54
N ASP A 266 -4.80 -13.78 -14.10
CA ASP A 266 -5.35 -15.14 -14.28
C ASP A 266 -5.96 -15.35 -15.68
N TYR A 267 -5.96 -14.30 -16.52
CA TYR A 267 -6.57 -14.27 -17.86
C TYR A 267 -5.54 -13.92 -18.93
N ASN A 268 -5.72 -14.48 -20.12
CA ASN A 268 -4.80 -14.22 -21.24
C ASN A 268 -5.06 -12.87 -21.93
N THR A 269 -6.30 -12.38 -21.87
CA THR A 269 -6.72 -11.15 -22.53
C THR A 269 -7.56 -10.27 -21.61
N ILE A 270 -7.62 -8.97 -21.92
CA ILE A 270 -8.52 -8.04 -21.23
C ILE A 270 -9.98 -8.38 -21.48
N ASP A 271 -10.32 -8.94 -22.65
CA ASP A 271 -11.71 -9.35 -22.95
C ASP A 271 -12.16 -10.48 -22.01
N GLU A 272 -11.32 -11.46 -21.72
CA GLU A 272 -11.63 -12.51 -20.73
C GLU A 272 -11.86 -11.94 -19.34
N VAL A 273 -11.08 -10.92 -18.94
CA VAL A 273 -11.29 -10.20 -17.66
C VAL A 273 -12.66 -9.51 -17.65
N VAL A 274 -12.99 -8.81 -18.74
CA VAL A 274 -14.28 -8.10 -18.89
C VAL A 274 -15.43 -9.08 -18.85
N ASP A 275 -15.34 -10.20 -19.56
CA ASP A 275 -16.37 -11.24 -19.56
C ASP A 275 -16.60 -11.81 -18.17
N ARG A 276 -15.53 -12.02 -17.41
CA ARG A 276 -15.62 -12.46 -16.01
C ARG A 276 -16.29 -11.45 -15.11
N ILE A 277 -16.01 -10.16 -15.27
CA ILE A 277 -16.67 -9.09 -14.52
C ILE A 277 -18.17 -9.04 -14.85
N ILE A 278 -18.54 -9.15 -16.13
CA ILE A 278 -19.93 -9.17 -16.58
C ILE A 278 -20.67 -10.39 -16.02
N GLU A 279 -20.03 -11.56 -16.03
CA GLU A 279 -20.59 -12.78 -15.44
C GLU A 279 -20.94 -12.59 -13.95
N ILE A 280 -20.02 -12.01 -13.17
CA ILE A 280 -20.26 -11.75 -11.74
C ILE A 280 -21.30 -10.66 -11.53
N ASP A 281 -21.29 -9.59 -12.34
CA ASP A 281 -22.24 -8.49 -12.20
C ASP A 281 -23.68 -8.86 -12.55
N SER A 282 -23.86 -9.82 -13.45
CA SER A 282 -25.18 -10.29 -13.90
C SER A 282 -25.80 -11.37 -13.00
N ASP A 283 -25.08 -11.85 -11.99
CA ASP A 283 -25.49 -12.93 -11.10
C ASP A 283 -25.23 -12.51 -9.62
N ASP A 284 -26.30 -12.13 -8.93
CA ASP A 284 -26.21 -11.65 -7.56
C ASP A 284 -25.69 -12.72 -6.58
N GLU A 285 -25.94 -14.01 -6.82
CA GLU A 285 -25.42 -15.09 -5.97
C GLU A 285 -23.90 -15.21 -6.14
N LYS A 286 -23.40 -15.16 -7.38
CA LYS A 286 -21.95 -15.17 -7.65
C LYS A 286 -21.28 -13.93 -7.06
N TYR A 287 -21.91 -12.76 -7.21
CA TYR A 287 -21.39 -11.51 -6.64
C TYR A 287 -21.29 -11.61 -5.12
N LEU A 288 -22.37 -11.99 -4.44
CA LEU A 288 -22.39 -12.11 -2.98
C LEU A 288 -21.41 -13.18 -2.48
N LYS A 289 -21.30 -14.29 -3.20
CA LYS A 289 -20.32 -15.34 -2.86
C LYS A 289 -18.89 -14.78 -2.89
N MET A 290 -18.50 -14.09 -3.94
CA MET A 290 -17.16 -13.51 -4.06
C MET A 290 -16.94 -12.39 -3.04
N LEU A 291 -17.91 -11.50 -2.83
CA LEU A 291 -17.83 -10.40 -1.88
C LEU A 291 -17.65 -10.89 -0.43
N ASN A 292 -18.24 -12.04 -0.08
CA ASN A 292 -18.15 -12.64 1.24
C ASN A 292 -16.88 -13.49 1.48
N GLU A 293 -16.10 -13.75 0.43
CA GLU A 293 -14.82 -14.43 0.60
C GLU A 293 -13.87 -13.58 1.46
N PRO A 294 -13.12 -14.18 2.39
CA PRO A 294 -12.16 -13.44 3.19
C PRO A 294 -11.04 -12.88 2.32
N MET A 295 -10.52 -11.70 2.68
CA MET A 295 -9.43 -11.03 1.97
C MET A 295 -8.18 -11.90 1.86
N PHE A 296 -7.80 -12.54 2.96
CA PHE A 296 -6.62 -13.41 3.04
C PHE A 296 -7.01 -14.90 3.15
N VAL A 297 -6.11 -15.77 2.70
CA VAL A 297 -6.29 -17.22 2.82
C VAL A 297 -6.54 -17.59 4.27
N ASP A 298 -7.49 -18.51 4.50
CA ASP A 298 -7.91 -19.00 5.82
C ASP A 298 -8.38 -17.89 6.78
N ASN A 299 -8.70 -16.73 6.28
CA ASN A 299 -9.07 -15.53 7.06
C ASN A 299 -8.02 -15.17 8.13
N LYS A 300 -6.75 -15.32 7.80
CA LYS A 300 -5.62 -15.02 8.69
C LYS A 300 -4.80 -13.88 8.15
N LEU A 301 -4.48 -12.92 9.04
CA LEU A 301 -3.52 -11.87 8.71
C LEU A 301 -2.16 -12.48 8.41
N PRO A 302 -1.53 -12.14 7.28
CA PRO A 302 -0.13 -12.47 7.03
C PRO A 302 0.81 -11.92 8.12
N GLU A 303 1.94 -12.60 8.33
CA GLU A 303 2.90 -12.28 9.40
C GLU A 303 3.43 -10.84 9.35
N TYR A 304 3.55 -10.27 8.17
CA TYR A 304 4.05 -8.91 7.99
C TYR A 304 3.09 -7.81 8.52
N PHE A 305 1.88 -8.15 8.94
CA PHE A 305 1.01 -7.26 9.72
C PHE A 305 1.26 -7.34 11.24
N ASN A 306 2.09 -8.28 11.69
CA ASN A 306 2.44 -8.39 13.09
C ASN A 306 3.56 -7.40 13.43
N GLU A 307 3.32 -6.51 14.37
CA GLU A 307 4.31 -5.53 14.82
C GLU A 307 5.64 -6.16 15.26
N ASN A 308 5.58 -7.35 15.88
CA ASN A 308 6.80 -8.08 16.29
C ASN A 308 7.68 -8.48 15.10
N TYR A 309 7.12 -8.58 13.90
CA TYR A 309 7.90 -8.86 12.68
C TYR A 309 8.86 -7.72 12.37
N ILE A 310 8.37 -6.47 12.46
CA ILE A 310 9.18 -5.26 12.28
C ILE A 310 10.11 -5.05 13.47
N LEU A 311 9.58 -5.18 14.69
CA LEU A 311 10.35 -4.96 15.93
C LEU A 311 11.55 -5.89 16.00
N THR A 312 11.39 -7.18 15.77
CA THR A 312 12.46 -8.17 15.80
C THR A 312 13.55 -7.86 14.78
N PHE A 313 13.16 -7.47 13.56
CA PHE A 313 14.14 -7.10 12.53
C PHE A 313 15.01 -5.91 12.96
N ILE A 314 14.39 -4.85 13.46
CA ILE A 314 15.12 -3.65 13.89
C ILE A 314 15.95 -3.92 15.15
N GLU A 315 15.46 -4.74 16.09
CA GLU A 315 16.23 -5.15 17.27
C GLU A 315 17.49 -5.94 16.91
N ASN A 316 17.39 -6.82 15.92
CA ASN A 316 18.57 -7.53 15.42
C ASN A 316 19.62 -6.57 14.86
N ILE A 317 19.19 -5.50 14.18
CA ILE A 317 20.08 -4.44 13.68
C ILE A 317 20.71 -3.67 14.84
N ILE A 318 19.90 -3.22 15.81
CA ILE A 318 20.34 -2.49 17.00
C ILE A 318 21.40 -3.31 17.77
N ASN A 319 21.14 -4.59 17.99
CA ASN A 319 22.05 -5.48 18.71
C ASN A 319 23.34 -5.73 17.94
N LYS A 320 23.26 -5.97 16.63
CA LYS A 320 24.41 -6.22 15.75
C LYS A 320 25.39 -5.04 15.72
N HIS A 321 24.87 -3.83 15.79
CA HIS A 321 25.67 -2.59 15.72
C HIS A 321 25.90 -1.91 17.06
N ASN A 322 25.42 -2.49 18.16
CA ASN A 322 25.59 -1.98 19.54
C ASN A 322 25.03 -0.55 19.73
N ILE A 323 23.96 -0.20 19.04
CA ILE A 323 23.27 1.08 19.21
C ILE A 323 22.12 0.97 20.20
#